data_a9cb9f004d0ca4e1decb5f26cf364496
#
_entry.id   a9cb9f004d0ca4e1decb5f26cf364496
#
_cell.length_a   1.000
_cell.length_b   1.000
_cell.length_c   1.000
_cell.angle_alpha   90.00
_cell.angle_beta   90.00
_cell.angle_gamma   90.00
#
_symmetry.space_group_name_H-M   'P 1'
#
loop_
_entity.id
_entity.type
_entity.pdbx_description
1 polymer ?
#
loop_
_entity_poly.entity_id
_entity_poly.type
_entity_poly.pdbx_seq_one_letter_code
_entity_poly.pdbx_strand_id
1 'polypeptide(L)'
;MKRLIIMSLLIGCFYTQAKHRKICLQDALNLKLVKAKAYSLGAYQGSCMTIKIKNLTKDSLIILIEAGRKLNSLDDNYQDILIVKEELLGLRLSEEKSIKIKGYCCQASNRGPFSGLEYGLNKLADTNLVKLANYLNVNSFNQTTEQTAVWAISDNRVTASITEINDSIALPLRQMVASIKREPIPWYKLLTKNFQYSTGQISNYPISLRGKLEYSNEKLNYATLIIVNNKGIWTGQIKSFWLDASINNELDLNVSLKGFAKGKYSIQLITNKKQLASKDFEI
;
A
#
# COMPACT_ATOMS: atom_id res chain seq x y z
N MET A 1 67.66 -56.57 8.77
CA MET A 1 66.91 -55.54 8.07
C MET A 1 65.46 -55.43 8.67
N LYS A 2 65.26 -54.46 9.56
CA LYS A 2 63.96 -54.24 10.18
C LYS A 2 63.17 -53.23 9.33
N ARG A 3 62.03 -53.68 8.77
CA ARG A 3 61.13 -52.79 8.04
C ARG A 3 60.22 -52.03 9.02
N LEU A 4 60.35 -50.74 9.06
CA LEU A 4 59.52 -49.80 9.83
C LEU A 4 58.25 -49.53 8.98
N ILE A 5 57.07 -49.94 9.47
CA ILE A 5 55.76 -49.61 8.84
C ILE A 5 55.27 -48.32 9.49
N ILE A 6 55.31 -47.27 8.73
CA ILE A 6 54.69 -45.95 9.12
C ILE A 6 53.20 -46.00 8.78
N MET A 7 52.37 -46.14 9.78
CA MET A 7 50.90 -46.06 9.64
C MET A 7 50.48 -44.57 9.74
N SER A 8 50.23 -43.94 8.59
CA SER A 8 49.72 -42.59 8.49
C SER A 8 48.23 -42.56 8.87
N LEU A 9 47.92 -42.00 10.03
CA LEU A 9 46.56 -41.70 10.42
C LEU A 9 46.02 -40.53 9.56
N LEU A 10 45.19 -40.83 8.57
CA LEU A 10 44.37 -39.82 7.85
C LEU A 10 43.21 -39.37 8.78
N ILE A 11 43.41 -38.26 9.49
CA ILE A 11 42.32 -37.56 10.18
C ILE A 11 41.48 -36.87 9.10
N GLY A 12 40.42 -37.54 8.65
CA GLY A 12 39.42 -36.95 7.79
C GLY A 12 38.62 -35.90 8.57
N CYS A 13 38.93 -34.63 8.34
CA CYS A 13 38.03 -33.53 8.77
C CYS A 13 36.71 -33.64 8.03
N PHE A 14 35.73 -34.28 8.63
CA PHE A 14 34.35 -34.18 8.17
C PHE A 14 33.88 -32.75 8.42
N TYR A 15 33.99 -31.90 7.40
CA TYR A 15 33.24 -30.64 7.37
C TYR A 15 31.77 -30.99 7.23
N THR A 16 31.04 -31.09 8.32
CA THR A 16 29.58 -31.08 8.30
C THR A 16 29.16 -29.69 7.87
N GLN A 17 28.79 -29.55 6.59
CA GLN A 17 28.08 -28.33 6.14
C GLN A 17 26.80 -28.23 6.97
N ALA A 18 26.77 -27.28 7.89
CA ALA A 18 25.57 -26.95 8.64
C ALA A 18 24.47 -26.55 7.63
N LYS A 19 23.54 -27.46 7.41
CA LYS A 19 22.42 -27.27 6.48
C LYS A 19 21.50 -26.19 7.10
N HIS A 20 21.67 -24.92 6.69
CA HIS A 20 20.80 -23.83 7.13
C HIS A 20 19.38 -24.12 6.66
N ARG A 21 18.48 -24.39 7.59
CA ARG A 21 17.07 -24.63 7.30
C ARG A 21 16.38 -23.28 7.08
N LYS A 22 15.96 -23.01 5.85
CA LYS A 22 15.09 -21.86 5.53
C LYS A 22 13.64 -22.26 5.88
N ILE A 23 12.97 -21.46 6.68
CA ILE A 23 11.58 -21.67 7.12
C ILE A 23 10.86 -20.34 7.22
N CYS A 24 9.57 -20.28 6.86
CA CYS A 24 8.78 -19.07 7.04
C CYS A 24 8.47 -18.82 8.53
N LEU A 25 8.28 -17.55 8.90
CA LEU A 25 8.05 -17.17 10.30
C LEU A 25 6.81 -17.86 10.87
N GLN A 26 5.75 -18.02 10.05
CA GLN A 26 4.54 -18.71 10.50
C GLN A 26 4.82 -20.15 10.94
N ASP A 27 5.51 -20.91 10.10
CA ASP A 27 5.82 -22.30 10.38
C ASP A 27 6.80 -22.43 11.55
N ALA A 28 7.78 -21.53 11.62
CA ALA A 28 8.73 -21.51 12.73
C ALA A 28 8.03 -21.25 14.09
N LEU A 29 7.02 -20.40 14.11
CA LEU A 29 6.18 -20.15 15.30
C LEU A 29 5.28 -21.34 15.62
N ASN A 30 4.60 -21.91 14.63
CA ASN A 30 3.72 -23.07 14.79
C ASN A 30 4.47 -24.30 15.33
N LEU A 31 5.66 -24.52 14.83
CA LEU A 31 6.56 -25.63 15.25
C LEU A 31 7.34 -25.31 16.52
N LYS A 32 7.12 -24.12 17.13
CA LYS A 32 7.83 -23.66 18.35
C LYS A 32 9.36 -23.66 18.22
N LEU A 33 9.86 -23.46 16.99
CA LEU A 33 11.32 -23.37 16.71
C LEU A 33 11.86 -21.99 17.10
N VAL A 34 11.00 -20.98 17.14
CA VAL A 34 11.35 -19.61 17.54
C VAL A 34 10.30 -19.02 18.48
N LYS A 35 10.73 -18.02 19.27
CA LYS A 35 9.85 -17.07 19.95
C LYS A 35 10.07 -15.72 19.29
N ALA A 36 8.99 -15.00 19.01
CA ALA A 36 9.08 -13.69 18.38
C ALA A 36 8.12 -12.69 19.02
N LYS A 37 8.49 -11.41 18.95
CA LYS A 37 7.68 -10.25 19.36
C LYS A 37 7.86 -9.13 18.34
N ALA A 38 6.80 -8.38 18.08
CA ALA A 38 6.82 -7.25 17.18
C ALA A 38 6.48 -5.96 17.92
N TYR A 39 7.17 -4.87 17.57
CA TYR A 39 6.98 -3.56 18.17
C TYR A 39 6.98 -2.48 17.10
N SER A 40 6.15 -1.46 17.30
CA SER A 40 6.18 -0.26 16.47
C SER A 40 7.42 0.60 16.75
N LEU A 41 7.92 1.27 15.71
CA LEU A 41 8.95 2.32 15.79
C LEU A 41 8.33 3.73 15.85
N GLY A 42 6.99 3.85 15.91
CA GLY A 42 6.28 5.12 16.03
C GLY A 42 5.88 5.77 14.71
N ALA A 43 6.07 5.08 13.57
CA ALA A 43 5.61 5.54 12.27
C ALA A 43 4.47 4.64 11.74
N TYR A 44 3.61 5.19 10.89
CA TYR A 44 2.48 4.47 10.30
C TYR A 44 2.79 3.90 8.89
N GLN A 45 3.99 4.17 8.37
CA GLN A 45 4.42 3.73 7.03
C GLN A 45 5.95 3.59 6.94
N GLY A 46 6.40 2.81 5.95
CA GLY A 46 7.82 2.59 5.70
C GLY A 46 8.44 1.62 6.69
N SER A 47 9.69 1.83 7.10
CA SER A 47 10.38 0.99 8.11
C SER A 47 9.83 1.30 9.50
N CYS A 48 8.55 0.96 9.74
CA CYS A 48 7.78 1.36 10.91
C CYS A 48 7.73 0.30 12.02
N MET A 49 8.22 -0.92 11.78
CA MET A 49 8.16 -2.03 12.74
C MET A 49 9.55 -2.61 13.01
N THR A 50 9.69 -3.23 14.17
CA THR A 50 10.80 -4.14 14.49
C THR A 50 10.25 -5.48 14.94
N ILE A 51 10.85 -6.57 14.48
CA ILE A 51 10.53 -7.92 14.98
C ILE A 51 11.78 -8.47 15.66
N LYS A 52 11.62 -8.89 16.92
CA LYS A 52 12.65 -9.54 17.72
C LYS A 52 12.38 -11.04 17.69
N ILE A 53 13.35 -11.85 17.23
CA ILE A 53 13.19 -13.29 17.07
C ILE A 53 14.32 -14.01 17.81
N LYS A 54 13.96 -15.00 18.65
CA LYS A 54 14.88 -15.88 19.37
C LYS A 54 14.77 -17.29 18.81
N ASN A 55 15.88 -17.86 18.39
CA ASN A 55 16.00 -19.26 18.02
C ASN A 55 15.94 -20.14 19.28
N LEU A 56 15.03 -21.11 19.33
CA LEU A 56 14.86 -22.05 20.44
C LEU A 56 15.47 -23.41 20.16
N THR A 57 16.07 -23.61 18.99
CA THR A 57 16.65 -24.88 18.54
C THR A 57 18.17 -24.94 18.79
N LYS A 58 18.72 -26.14 18.58
CA LYS A 58 20.16 -26.38 18.62
C LYS A 58 20.83 -26.19 17.24
N ASP A 59 20.06 -25.84 16.23
CA ASP A 59 20.51 -25.64 14.86
C ASP A 59 20.43 -24.18 14.45
N SER A 60 21.20 -23.79 13.43
CA SER A 60 21.07 -22.48 12.79
C SER A 60 19.83 -22.45 11.90
N LEU A 61 19.08 -21.35 11.96
CA LEU A 61 17.87 -21.11 11.16
C LEU A 61 18.02 -19.90 10.26
N ILE A 62 17.36 -19.94 9.10
CA ILE A 62 17.09 -18.76 8.27
C ILE A 62 15.58 -18.56 8.28
N ILE A 63 15.11 -17.51 8.94
CA ILE A 63 13.69 -17.17 9.03
C ILE A 63 13.33 -16.24 7.89
N LEU A 64 12.34 -16.63 7.09
CA LEU A 64 11.69 -15.77 6.11
C LEU A 64 10.50 -15.08 6.79
N ILE A 65 10.54 -13.74 6.89
CA ILE A 65 9.41 -12.93 7.29
C ILE A 65 8.66 -12.57 6.01
N GLU A 66 7.44 -13.07 5.86
CA GLU A 66 6.69 -13.06 4.61
C GLU A 66 6.05 -11.69 4.34
N ALA A 67 6.07 -11.23 3.10
CA ALA A 67 5.18 -10.17 2.63
C ALA A 67 3.72 -10.65 2.71
N GLY A 68 2.81 -9.76 3.08
CA GLY A 68 1.40 -10.09 3.33
C GLY A 68 1.10 -10.54 4.75
N ARG A 69 2.10 -10.64 5.64
CA ARG A 69 1.86 -10.86 7.05
C ARG A 69 1.23 -9.62 7.68
N LYS A 70 0.14 -9.82 8.42
CA LYS A 70 -0.54 -8.76 9.16
C LYS A 70 -0.14 -8.83 10.63
N LEU A 71 0.41 -7.75 11.13
CA LEU A 71 0.68 -7.55 12.55
C LEU A 71 -0.54 -6.85 13.16
N ASN A 72 -1.21 -7.51 14.09
CA ASN A 72 -2.39 -6.93 14.74
C ASN A 72 -1.97 -6.17 15.98
N SER A 73 -2.43 -4.93 16.11
CA SER A 73 -2.30 -4.19 17.35
C SER A 73 -2.95 -4.98 18.51
N LEU A 74 -2.32 -4.98 19.67
CA LEU A 74 -2.93 -5.55 20.89
C LEU A 74 -3.91 -4.57 21.56
N ASP A 75 -4.01 -3.34 21.04
CA ASP A 75 -4.99 -2.32 21.42
C ASP A 75 -5.77 -1.93 20.16
N ASP A 76 -7.07 -2.21 20.15
CA ASP A 76 -7.99 -2.00 19.01
C ASP A 76 -8.14 -0.53 18.59
N ASN A 77 -7.66 0.42 19.39
CA ASN A 77 -7.62 1.84 19.03
C ASN A 77 -6.53 2.17 18.01
N TYR A 78 -5.54 1.28 17.83
CA TYR A 78 -4.42 1.48 16.92
C TYR A 78 -4.54 0.63 15.67
N GLN A 79 -3.92 1.09 14.61
CA GLN A 79 -3.95 0.44 13.30
C GLN A 79 -3.11 -0.85 13.29
N ASP A 80 -3.61 -1.88 12.62
CA ASP A 80 -2.81 -3.04 12.23
C ASP A 80 -1.80 -2.66 11.15
N ILE A 81 -0.74 -3.44 11.00
CA ILE A 81 0.33 -3.21 10.03
C ILE A 81 0.42 -4.39 9.06
N LEU A 82 0.41 -4.09 7.76
CA LEU A 82 0.70 -5.04 6.69
C LEU A 82 2.19 -4.99 6.34
N ILE A 83 2.89 -6.11 6.45
CA ILE A 83 4.28 -6.24 5.96
C ILE A 83 4.25 -6.36 4.44
N VAL A 84 5.02 -5.53 3.74
CA VAL A 84 5.04 -5.50 2.26
C VAL A 84 6.38 -5.87 1.64
N LYS A 85 7.40 -6.09 2.43
CA LYS A 85 8.71 -6.58 1.97
C LYS A 85 9.06 -7.85 2.73
N GLU A 86 9.49 -8.86 1.99
CA GLU A 86 10.08 -10.05 2.59
C GLU A 86 11.44 -9.71 3.18
N GLU A 87 11.73 -10.31 4.33
CA GLU A 87 13.02 -10.19 5.00
C GLU A 87 13.55 -11.55 5.41
N LEU A 88 14.86 -11.74 5.29
CA LEU A 88 15.54 -12.95 5.72
C LEU A 88 16.40 -12.66 6.95
N LEU A 89 16.17 -13.42 8.03
CA LEU A 89 16.92 -13.29 9.27
C LEU A 89 17.66 -14.60 9.58
N GLY A 90 18.97 -14.59 9.48
CA GLY A 90 19.83 -15.70 9.93
C GLY A 90 20.01 -15.66 11.45
N LEU A 91 19.72 -16.77 12.11
CA LEU A 91 19.85 -16.98 13.54
C LEU A 91 20.77 -18.18 13.83
N ARG A 92 21.80 -17.98 14.64
CA ARG A 92 22.60 -19.07 15.19
C ARG A 92 21.82 -19.79 16.28
N LEU A 93 22.36 -20.90 16.76
CA LEU A 93 21.91 -21.62 17.95
C LEU A 93 21.61 -20.64 19.10
N SER A 94 20.40 -20.72 19.66
CA SER A 94 19.92 -19.94 20.80
C SER A 94 20.03 -18.41 20.64
N GLU A 95 20.38 -17.91 19.45
CA GLU A 95 20.57 -16.49 19.16
C GLU A 95 19.24 -15.74 19.15
N GLU A 96 19.29 -14.49 19.62
CA GLU A 96 18.19 -13.54 19.52
C GLU A 96 18.63 -12.33 18.72
N LYS A 97 17.86 -11.96 17.70
CA LYS A 97 18.09 -10.78 16.86
C LYS A 97 16.82 -9.98 16.66
N SER A 98 17.02 -8.69 16.36
CA SER A 98 15.97 -7.78 15.92
C SER A 98 16.21 -7.37 14.47
N ILE A 99 15.12 -7.24 13.71
CA ILE A 99 15.13 -6.78 12.33
C ILE A 99 14.06 -5.71 12.14
N LYS A 100 14.42 -4.63 11.42
CA LYS A 100 13.45 -3.59 11.02
C LYS A 100 12.68 -4.07 9.80
N ILE A 101 11.37 -3.82 9.81
CA ILE A 101 10.45 -4.31 8.78
C ILE A 101 9.71 -3.14 8.14
N LYS A 102 9.59 -3.19 6.81
CA LYS A 102 8.77 -2.26 6.03
C LYS A 102 7.31 -2.69 6.08
N GLY A 103 6.44 -1.79 6.54
CA GLY A 103 5.00 -2.04 6.64
C GLY A 103 4.17 -0.79 6.49
N TYR A 104 2.85 -0.98 6.39
CA TYR A 104 1.85 0.05 6.19
C TYR A 104 0.61 -0.21 7.04
N CYS A 105 0.04 0.86 7.59
CA CYS A 105 -1.17 0.81 8.39
C CYS A 105 -2.39 0.37 7.57
N CYS A 106 -3.27 -0.46 8.16
CA CYS A 106 -4.44 -1.03 7.50
C CYS A 106 -5.76 -0.29 7.78
N GLN A 107 -5.95 0.30 8.97
CA GLN A 107 -7.20 0.99 9.34
C GLN A 107 -6.95 2.48 9.49
N ALA A 108 -7.29 3.26 8.45
CA ALA A 108 -7.00 4.69 8.42
C ALA A 108 -7.80 5.51 9.46
N SER A 109 -8.93 4.98 9.97
CA SER A 109 -9.75 5.62 11.01
C SER A 109 -9.17 5.46 12.42
N ASN A 110 -8.30 4.46 12.64
CA ASN A 110 -7.66 4.21 13.92
C ASN A 110 -6.43 5.11 14.11
N ARG A 111 -5.90 5.15 15.32
CA ARG A 111 -4.70 5.91 15.63
C ARG A 111 -3.47 5.28 14.98
N GLY A 112 -2.56 6.10 14.51
CA GLY A 112 -1.22 5.64 14.14
C GLY A 112 -0.46 5.13 15.36
N PRO A 113 0.41 4.11 15.18
CA PRO A 113 1.12 3.51 16.30
C PRO A 113 2.14 4.46 16.93
N PHE A 114 2.33 4.40 18.24
CA PHE A 114 3.45 5.04 18.92
C PHE A 114 4.63 4.07 19.08
N SER A 115 5.80 4.61 19.35
CA SER A 115 7.02 3.80 19.54
C SER A 115 6.90 2.88 20.74
N GLY A 116 7.21 1.60 20.56
CA GLY A 116 7.16 0.57 21.58
C GLY A 116 5.80 -0.14 21.73
N LEU A 117 4.76 0.27 21.00
CA LEU A 117 3.48 -0.46 20.98
C LEU A 117 3.72 -1.88 20.47
N GLU A 118 3.28 -2.89 21.27
CA GLU A 118 3.44 -4.31 20.96
C GLU A 118 2.34 -4.79 20.00
N TYR A 119 2.72 -5.68 19.07
CA TYR A 119 1.86 -6.26 18.06
C TYR A 119 1.88 -7.78 18.10
N GLY A 120 0.73 -8.40 17.88
CA GLY A 120 0.62 -9.83 17.61
C GLY A 120 1.18 -10.19 16.23
N LEU A 121 1.94 -11.28 16.17
CA LEU A 121 2.48 -11.86 14.94
C LEU A 121 1.46 -12.83 14.33
N ASN A 122 0.38 -12.29 13.80
CA ASN A 122 -0.71 -13.09 13.29
C ASN A 122 -0.39 -13.72 11.92
N LYS A 123 -1.39 -14.37 11.33
CA LYS A 123 -1.32 -15.04 10.03
C LYS A 123 -1.11 -14.02 8.89
N LEU A 124 -0.98 -14.52 7.68
CA LEU A 124 -1.10 -13.70 6.49
C LEU A 124 -2.47 -12.99 6.49
N ALA A 125 -2.51 -11.79 5.92
CA ALA A 125 -3.73 -11.02 5.71
C ALA A 125 -4.71 -11.77 4.77
N ASP A 126 -5.85 -11.17 4.48
CA ASP A 126 -6.74 -11.69 3.44
C ASP A 126 -6.07 -11.71 2.06
N THR A 127 -6.65 -12.48 1.15
CA THR A 127 -6.08 -12.73 -0.18
C THR A 127 -5.79 -11.44 -0.96
N ASN A 128 -6.60 -10.39 -0.80
CA ASN A 128 -6.45 -9.15 -1.55
C ASN A 128 -5.25 -8.34 -1.05
N LEU A 129 -5.10 -8.23 0.27
CA LEU A 129 -3.94 -7.60 0.90
C LEU A 129 -2.64 -8.38 0.65
N VAL A 130 -2.69 -9.72 0.65
CA VAL A 130 -1.54 -10.57 0.29
C VAL A 130 -1.13 -10.34 -1.17
N LYS A 131 -2.08 -10.27 -2.11
CA LYS A 131 -1.78 -9.95 -3.53
C LYS A 131 -1.10 -8.59 -3.66
N LEU A 132 -1.62 -7.57 -2.97
CA LEU A 132 -1.02 -6.24 -2.97
C LEU A 132 0.38 -6.25 -2.37
N ALA A 133 0.57 -6.90 -1.21
CA ALA A 133 1.86 -6.99 -0.54
C ALA A 133 2.92 -7.68 -1.42
N ASN A 134 2.57 -8.78 -2.08
CA ASN A 134 3.45 -9.47 -3.02
C ASN A 134 3.83 -8.59 -4.22
N TYR A 135 2.89 -7.80 -4.73
CA TYR A 135 3.19 -6.82 -5.78
C TYR A 135 4.16 -5.74 -5.30
N LEU A 136 3.94 -5.19 -4.09
CA LEU A 136 4.83 -4.20 -3.47
C LEU A 136 6.18 -4.81 -3.05
N ASN A 137 6.25 -6.12 -2.82
CA ASN A 137 7.52 -6.80 -2.51
C ASN A 137 8.54 -6.68 -3.64
N VAL A 138 8.09 -6.77 -4.88
CA VAL A 138 8.97 -6.74 -6.07
C VAL A 138 8.99 -5.37 -6.77
N ASN A 139 8.05 -4.47 -6.45
CA ASN A 139 7.98 -3.12 -6.98
C ASN A 139 8.17 -2.09 -5.87
N SER A 140 8.65 -0.89 -6.22
CA SER A 140 8.88 0.19 -5.26
C SER A 140 8.23 1.48 -5.74
N PHE A 141 7.49 2.12 -4.84
CA PHE A 141 6.82 3.40 -5.04
C PHE A 141 7.16 4.34 -3.89
N ASN A 142 6.70 5.58 -3.97
CA ASN A 142 6.75 6.50 -2.84
C ASN A 142 5.96 5.91 -1.65
N GLN A 143 6.46 6.09 -0.43
CA GLN A 143 5.82 5.54 0.78
C GLN A 143 4.35 5.97 0.93
N THR A 144 4.04 7.23 0.60
CA THR A 144 2.66 7.74 0.66
C THR A 144 1.78 7.04 -0.39
N THR A 145 2.31 6.74 -1.56
CA THR A 145 1.61 6.02 -2.63
C THR A 145 1.35 4.57 -2.24
N GLU A 146 2.34 3.87 -1.67
CA GLU A 146 2.19 2.50 -1.15
C GLU A 146 1.18 2.48 0.00
N GLN A 147 1.24 3.43 0.96
CA GLN A 147 0.26 3.54 2.04
C GLN A 147 -1.16 3.77 1.51
N THR A 148 -1.31 4.63 0.50
CA THR A 148 -2.62 4.89 -0.13
C THR A 148 -3.17 3.62 -0.80
N ALA A 149 -2.31 2.83 -1.45
CA ALA A 149 -2.71 1.56 -2.05
C ALA A 149 -3.16 0.53 -1.00
N VAL A 150 -2.47 0.45 0.16
CA VAL A 150 -2.91 -0.41 1.27
C VAL A 150 -4.29 0.03 1.76
N TRP A 151 -4.53 1.33 2.00
CA TRP A 151 -5.85 1.83 2.41
C TRP A 151 -6.94 1.67 1.33
N ALA A 152 -6.57 1.68 0.04
CA ALA A 152 -7.52 1.42 -1.03
C ALA A 152 -8.10 0.00 -0.97
N ILE A 153 -7.33 -0.97 -0.46
CA ILE A 153 -7.79 -2.34 -0.25
C ILE A 153 -8.39 -2.52 1.15
N SER A 154 -7.67 -2.13 2.22
CA SER A 154 -8.08 -2.40 3.61
C SER A 154 -9.30 -1.61 4.07
N ASP A 155 -9.46 -0.36 3.60
CA ASP A 155 -10.55 0.55 3.97
C ASP A 155 -11.49 0.85 2.80
N ASN A 156 -11.33 0.13 1.69
CA ASN A 156 -12.09 0.35 0.46
C ASN A 156 -12.06 1.80 -0.04
N ARG A 157 -10.92 2.49 0.10
CA ARG A 157 -10.77 3.86 -0.39
C ARG A 157 -10.69 3.90 -1.91
N VAL A 158 -10.95 5.10 -2.45
CA VAL A 158 -10.99 5.35 -3.90
C VAL A 158 -9.62 5.12 -4.53
N THR A 159 -9.54 4.24 -5.52
CA THR A 159 -8.30 3.88 -6.23
C THR A 159 -7.67 5.07 -6.96
N ALA A 160 -8.49 6.07 -7.36
CA ALA A 160 -8.01 7.31 -7.96
C ALA A 160 -7.06 8.13 -7.07
N SER A 161 -7.02 7.87 -5.75
CA SER A 161 -6.11 8.54 -4.81
C SER A 161 -4.67 8.00 -4.83
N ILE A 162 -4.41 6.90 -5.54
CA ILE A 162 -3.06 6.34 -5.73
C ILE A 162 -2.34 7.19 -6.78
N THR A 163 -1.50 8.13 -6.34
CA THR A 163 -0.86 9.13 -7.21
C THR A 163 0.62 9.29 -6.89
N GLU A 164 1.39 9.66 -7.90
CA GLU A 164 2.79 10.12 -7.84
C GLU A 164 2.92 11.47 -8.55
N ILE A 165 4.05 12.16 -8.35
CA ILE A 165 4.36 13.39 -9.09
C ILE A 165 4.34 13.09 -10.60
N ASN A 166 5.01 12.01 -11.00
CA ASN A 166 4.91 11.46 -12.34
C ASN A 166 3.88 10.31 -12.34
N ASP A 167 2.77 10.52 -13.01
CA ASP A 167 1.66 9.57 -13.02
C ASP A 167 1.99 8.20 -13.65
N SER A 168 2.93 8.16 -14.59
CA SER A 168 3.35 6.90 -15.20
C SER A 168 3.93 5.91 -14.19
N ILE A 169 4.48 6.41 -13.07
CA ILE A 169 4.99 5.59 -11.97
C ILE A 169 3.83 4.98 -11.17
N ALA A 170 2.79 5.76 -10.87
CA ALA A 170 1.65 5.28 -10.05
C ALA A 170 0.67 4.42 -10.85
N LEU A 171 0.61 4.57 -12.18
CA LEU A 171 -0.38 3.90 -13.03
C LEU A 171 -0.36 2.37 -12.88
N PRO A 172 0.78 1.65 -12.90
CA PRO A 172 0.80 0.20 -12.71
C PRO A 172 0.24 -0.24 -11.35
N LEU A 173 0.51 0.51 -10.27
CA LEU A 173 -0.03 0.21 -8.94
C LEU A 173 -1.53 0.48 -8.91
N ARG A 174 -2.01 1.56 -9.53
CA ARG A 174 -3.44 1.88 -9.66
C ARG A 174 -4.18 0.80 -10.43
N GLN A 175 -3.60 0.29 -11.53
CA GLN A 175 -4.12 -0.83 -12.31
C GLN A 175 -4.21 -2.11 -11.47
N MET A 176 -3.15 -2.43 -10.72
CA MET A 176 -3.12 -3.60 -9.84
C MET A 176 -4.21 -3.53 -8.76
N VAL A 177 -4.36 -2.38 -8.09
CA VAL A 177 -5.40 -2.18 -7.07
C VAL A 177 -6.80 -2.25 -7.67
N ALA A 178 -7.06 -1.61 -8.82
CA ALA A 178 -8.33 -1.70 -9.52
C ALA A 178 -8.68 -3.15 -9.89
N SER A 179 -7.70 -3.92 -10.36
CA SER A 179 -7.87 -5.37 -10.64
C SER A 179 -8.23 -6.16 -9.38
N ILE A 180 -7.55 -5.92 -8.25
CA ILE A 180 -7.87 -6.59 -6.97
C ILE A 180 -9.30 -6.25 -6.53
N LYS A 181 -9.73 -4.99 -6.64
CA LYS A 181 -11.06 -4.51 -6.28
C LYS A 181 -12.14 -4.88 -7.30
N ARG A 182 -11.75 -5.39 -8.48
CA ARG A 182 -12.65 -5.70 -9.62
C ARG A 182 -13.43 -4.47 -10.08
N GLU A 183 -12.78 -3.33 -10.12
CA GLU A 183 -13.35 -2.06 -10.60
C GLU A 183 -12.60 -1.55 -11.83
N PRO A 184 -13.21 -0.70 -12.68
CA PRO A 184 -12.52 -0.08 -13.80
C PRO A 184 -11.41 0.83 -13.29
N ILE A 185 -10.34 0.99 -14.10
CA ILE A 185 -9.28 1.95 -13.80
C ILE A 185 -9.91 3.35 -13.81
N PRO A 186 -9.75 4.15 -12.74
CA PRO A 186 -10.31 5.50 -12.73
C PRO A 186 -9.75 6.36 -13.86
N TRP A 187 -10.63 7.06 -14.58
CA TRP A 187 -10.28 8.01 -15.63
C TRP A 187 -9.64 9.30 -15.07
N TYR A 188 -9.75 9.51 -13.77
CA TYR A 188 -9.28 10.68 -13.02
C TYR A 188 -8.30 10.28 -11.92
N LYS A 189 -7.63 11.28 -11.36
CA LYS A 189 -6.75 11.19 -10.21
C LYS A 189 -7.22 12.14 -9.13
N LEU A 190 -7.15 11.69 -7.87
CA LEU A 190 -7.39 12.54 -6.71
C LEU A 190 -6.07 12.88 -6.05
N LEU A 191 -5.67 14.14 -6.11
CA LEU A 191 -4.60 14.63 -5.25
C LEU A 191 -5.13 14.77 -3.83
N THR A 192 -4.46 14.13 -2.89
CA THR A 192 -4.88 14.10 -1.50
C THR A 192 -3.78 14.65 -0.59
N LYS A 193 -4.16 15.12 0.59
CA LYS A 193 -3.24 15.51 1.65
C LYS A 193 -3.54 14.70 2.90
N ASN A 194 -2.51 14.06 3.44
CA ASN A 194 -2.59 13.41 4.74
C ASN A 194 -2.47 14.45 5.85
N PHE A 195 -3.30 14.32 6.85
CA PHE A 195 -3.26 15.12 8.06
C PHE A 195 -3.32 14.18 9.27
N GLN A 196 -2.36 14.30 10.17
CA GLN A 196 -2.35 13.56 11.42
C GLN A 196 -2.84 14.48 12.54
N TYR A 197 -3.92 14.09 13.19
CA TYR A 197 -4.47 14.81 14.35
C TYR A 197 -3.59 14.59 15.59
N SER A 198 -3.71 15.47 16.58
CA SER A 198 -3.07 15.32 17.90
C SER A 198 -3.50 14.02 18.62
N THR A 199 -4.68 13.48 18.28
CA THR A 199 -5.16 12.16 18.73
C THR A 199 -4.42 10.98 18.11
N GLY A 200 -3.53 11.22 17.14
CA GLY A 200 -2.83 10.17 16.37
C GLY A 200 -3.62 9.64 15.16
N GLN A 201 -4.88 10.01 14.99
CA GLN A 201 -5.66 9.63 13.81
C GLN A 201 -5.12 10.28 12.55
N ILE A 202 -5.19 9.56 11.43
CA ILE A 202 -4.71 10.03 10.12
C ILE A 202 -5.91 10.18 9.19
N SER A 203 -6.12 11.39 8.69
CA SER A 203 -7.11 11.66 7.65
C SER A 203 -6.43 11.98 6.33
N ASN A 204 -7.05 11.53 5.26
CA ASN A 204 -6.65 11.81 3.89
C ASN A 204 -7.77 12.63 3.24
N TYR A 205 -7.45 13.87 2.89
CA TYR A 205 -8.42 14.80 2.29
C TYR A 205 -8.13 14.99 0.81
N PRO A 206 -9.12 14.87 -0.08
CA PRO A 206 -8.98 15.23 -1.47
C PRO A 206 -8.81 16.74 -1.61
N ILE A 207 -7.78 17.16 -2.36
CA ILE A 207 -7.49 18.58 -2.64
C ILE A 207 -8.03 18.95 -4.01
N SER A 208 -7.73 18.10 -5.02
CA SER A 208 -8.15 18.34 -6.39
C SER A 208 -8.33 17.05 -7.18
N LEU A 209 -9.18 17.15 -8.19
CA LEU A 209 -9.33 16.15 -9.24
C LEU A 209 -8.53 16.59 -10.48
N ARG A 210 -7.79 15.66 -11.07
CA ARG A 210 -7.14 15.83 -12.38
C ARG A 210 -7.57 14.71 -13.30
N GLY A 211 -7.80 15.02 -14.57
CA GLY A 211 -8.21 14.05 -15.57
C GLY A 211 -8.48 14.71 -16.90
N LYS A 212 -9.07 13.96 -17.82
CA LYS A 212 -9.44 14.44 -19.14
C LYS A 212 -10.91 14.16 -19.42
N LEU A 213 -11.59 15.16 -19.95
CA LEU A 213 -12.98 15.07 -20.39
C LEU A 213 -13.01 15.19 -21.92
N GLU A 214 -13.36 14.11 -22.57
CA GLU A 214 -13.53 14.06 -24.02
C GLU A 214 -14.89 14.66 -24.39
N TYR A 215 -14.93 15.48 -25.46
CA TYR A 215 -16.15 16.07 -25.96
C TYR A 215 -16.08 16.33 -27.47
N SER A 216 -17.23 16.51 -28.09
CA SER A 216 -17.37 16.97 -29.47
C SER A 216 -18.27 18.21 -29.51
N ASN A 217 -17.86 19.19 -30.30
CA ASN A 217 -18.57 20.48 -30.47
C ASN A 217 -18.54 20.90 -31.94
N GLU A 218 -19.70 20.91 -32.59
CA GLU A 218 -19.81 21.15 -34.06
C GLU A 218 -19.63 22.62 -34.46
N LYS A 219 -19.77 23.54 -33.51
CA LYS A 219 -19.69 24.98 -33.74
C LYS A 219 -19.21 25.70 -32.52
N LEU A 220 -18.77 26.95 -32.68
CA LEU A 220 -18.43 27.83 -31.56
C LEU A 220 -19.59 27.92 -30.58
N ASN A 221 -19.35 27.55 -29.34
CA ASN A 221 -20.34 27.59 -28.26
C ASN A 221 -19.73 28.14 -26.98
N TYR A 222 -20.57 28.82 -26.18
CA TYR A 222 -20.21 29.14 -24.80
C TYR A 222 -20.62 27.98 -23.92
N ALA A 223 -19.65 27.40 -23.19
CA ALA A 223 -19.86 26.24 -22.36
C ALA A 223 -19.51 26.52 -20.90
N THR A 224 -20.14 25.77 -20.02
CA THR A 224 -19.91 25.81 -18.58
C THR A 224 -19.57 24.43 -18.08
N LEU A 225 -18.49 24.33 -17.31
CA LEU A 225 -18.11 23.13 -16.59
C LEU A 225 -18.68 23.20 -15.17
N ILE A 226 -19.51 22.21 -14.81
CA ILE A 226 -20.18 22.13 -13.51
C ILE A 226 -19.92 20.77 -12.83
N ILE A 227 -20.13 20.73 -11.52
CA ILE A 227 -20.22 19.48 -10.75
C ILE A 227 -21.62 19.35 -10.20
N VAL A 228 -22.17 18.14 -10.32
CA VAL A 228 -23.44 17.75 -9.69
C VAL A 228 -23.18 16.55 -8.77
N ASN A 229 -23.94 16.43 -7.69
CA ASN A 229 -23.88 15.24 -6.84
C ASN A 229 -24.72 14.10 -7.46
N ASN A 230 -24.71 12.93 -6.81
CA ASN A 230 -25.46 11.74 -7.24
C ASN A 230 -27.00 11.92 -7.28
N LYS A 231 -27.53 13.02 -6.74
CA LYS A 231 -28.96 13.40 -6.82
C LYS A 231 -29.21 14.38 -7.97
N GLY A 232 -28.22 14.69 -8.80
CA GLY A 232 -28.31 15.69 -9.86
C GLY A 232 -28.34 17.13 -9.34
N ILE A 233 -28.07 17.34 -8.04
CA ILE A 233 -28.06 18.70 -7.48
C ILE A 233 -26.73 19.35 -7.83
N TRP A 234 -26.80 20.53 -8.42
CA TRP A 234 -25.66 21.36 -8.70
C TRP A 234 -24.89 21.71 -7.40
N THR A 235 -23.59 21.39 -7.38
CA THR A 235 -22.73 21.63 -6.21
C THR A 235 -21.70 22.71 -6.46
N GLY A 236 -21.47 23.08 -7.72
CA GLY A 236 -20.55 24.17 -8.06
C GLY A 236 -20.31 24.34 -9.56
N GLN A 237 -20.12 25.59 -9.96
CA GLN A 237 -19.60 25.96 -11.26
C GLN A 237 -18.07 26.04 -11.14
N ILE A 238 -17.36 25.39 -12.09
CA ILE A 238 -15.89 25.40 -12.10
C ILE A 238 -15.43 26.60 -12.93
N LYS A 239 -15.87 26.66 -14.19
CA LYS A 239 -15.54 27.75 -15.12
C LYS A 239 -16.51 27.78 -16.30
N SER A 240 -16.58 28.92 -16.98
CA SER A 240 -17.24 29.07 -18.27
C SER A 240 -16.25 29.63 -19.29
N PHE A 241 -16.34 29.17 -20.53
CA PHE A 241 -15.39 29.51 -21.61
C PHE A 241 -15.98 29.23 -22.98
N TRP A 242 -15.36 29.83 -24.01
CA TRP A 242 -15.69 29.53 -25.38
C TRP A 242 -15.03 28.22 -25.82
N LEU A 243 -15.80 27.37 -26.49
CA LEU A 243 -15.35 26.14 -27.13
C LEU A 243 -15.36 26.34 -28.63
N ASP A 244 -14.23 26.15 -29.26
CA ASP A 244 -14.12 26.12 -30.72
C ASP A 244 -14.81 24.89 -31.30
N ALA A 245 -15.24 24.98 -32.56
CA ALA A 245 -15.74 23.82 -33.28
C ALA A 245 -14.62 22.77 -33.42
N SER A 246 -14.86 21.58 -32.91
CA SER A 246 -13.91 20.48 -33.01
C SER A 246 -14.60 19.15 -32.75
N ILE A 247 -14.18 18.14 -33.49
CA ILE A 247 -14.61 16.76 -33.30
C ILE A 247 -13.51 16.04 -32.51
N ASN A 248 -13.88 15.30 -31.45
CA ASN A 248 -12.97 14.54 -30.61
C ASN A 248 -11.91 15.41 -29.88
N ASN A 249 -12.37 16.37 -29.12
CA ASN A 249 -11.52 17.20 -28.26
C ASN A 249 -11.38 16.62 -26.84
N GLU A 250 -10.26 16.96 -26.21
CA GLU A 250 -10.02 16.68 -24.80
C GLU A 250 -9.91 17.98 -23.99
N LEU A 251 -10.59 18.06 -22.87
CA LEU A 251 -10.46 19.13 -21.89
C LEU A 251 -9.64 18.62 -20.69
N ASP A 252 -8.47 19.18 -20.47
CA ASP A 252 -7.69 18.91 -19.25
C ASP A 252 -8.40 19.51 -18.03
N LEU A 253 -8.62 18.66 -17.06
CA LEU A 253 -9.28 19.00 -15.81
C LEU A 253 -8.27 19.15 -14.68
N ASN A 254 -8.38 20.25 -13.95
CA ASN A 254 -7.72 20.44 -12.66
C ASN A 254 -8.71 21.19 -11.75
N VAL A 255 -9.49 20.43 -11.01
CA VAL A 255 -10.65 20.92 -10.27
C VAL A 255 -10.38 20.88 -8.78
N SER A 256 -10.54 22.01 -8.08
CA SER A 256 -10.46 22.05 -6.63
C SER A 256 -11.62 21.28 -6.01
N LEU A 257 -11.31 20.40 -5.05
CA LEU A 257 -12.31 19.65 -4.28
C LEU A 257 -12.40 20.13 -2.82
N LYS A 258 -11.85 21.31 -2.54
CA LYS A 258 -11.91 21.88 -1.18
C LYS A 258 -13.37 22.11 -0.77
N GLY A 259 -13.76 21.51 0.34
CA GLY A 259 -15.13 21.63 0.87
C GLY A 259 -16.13 20.61 0.33
N PHE A 260 -15.72 19.75 -0.61
CA PHE A 260 -16.57 18.64 -1.06
C PHE A 260 -16.58 17.51 -0.02
N ALA A 261 -17.78 17.00 0.27
CA ALA A 261 -17.95 15.82 1.11
C ALA A 261 -17.58 14.54 0.35
N LYS A 262 -17.30 13.44 1.09
CA LYS A 262 -17.18 12.12 0.46
C LYS A 262 -18.47 11.74 -0.24
N GLY A 263 -18.37 11.17 -1.43
CA GLY A 263 -19.55 10.77 -2.21
C GLY A 263 -19.28 10.65 -3.69
N LYS A 264 -20.36 10.35 -4.42
CA LYS A 264 -20.35 10.23 -5.88
C LYS A 264 -20.83 11.52 -6.52
N TYR A 265 -20.16 11.93 -7.56
CA TYR A 265 -20.37 13.17 -8.30
C TYR A 265 -20.23 12.92 -9.79
N SER A 266 -20.76 13.85 -10.58
CA SER A 266 -20.54 13.90 -12.02
C SER A 266 -19.99 15.27 -12.41
N ILE A 267 -18.95 15.30 -13.22
CA ILE A 267 -18.47 16.52 -13.87
C ILE A 267 -19.12 16.60 -15.24
N GLN A 268 -19.71 17.74 -15.57
CA GLN A 268 -20.49 17.93 -16.78
C GLN A 268 -20.04 19.19 -17.53
N LEU A 269 -19.86 19.05 -18.84
CA LEU A 269 -19.66 20.16 -19.77
C LEU A 269 -20.99 20.46 -20.46
N ILE A 270 -21.56 21.60 -20.18
CA ILE A 270 -22.88 22.00 -20.67
C ILE A 270 -22.81 23.29 -21.50
N THR A 271 -23.67 23.39 -22.48
CA THR A 271 -23.99 24.63 -23.21
C THR A 271 -25.42 25.04 -22.92
N ASN A 272 -25.85 26.22 -23.39
CA ASN A 272 -27.25 26.65 -23.24
C ASN A 272 -28.30 25.68 -23.83
N LYS A 273 -27.87 24.76 -24.70
CA LYS A 273 -28.79 23.87 -25.44
C LYS A 273 -28.64 22.39 -25.11
N LYS A 274 -27.48 21.95 -24.66
CA LYS A 274 -27.23 20.50 -24.40
C LYS A 274 -26.03 20.26 -23.51
N GLN A 275 -25.99 19.09 -22.89
CA GLN A 275 -24.81 18.52 -22.28
C GLN A 275 -23.90 17.94 -23.37
N LEU A 276 -22.65 18.40 -23.44
CA LEU A 276 -21.67 17.94 -24.40
C LEU A 276 -20.91 16.69 -23.92
N ALA A 277 -20.61 16.65 -22.63
CA ALA A 277 -19.89 15.53 -22.01
C ALA A 277 -20.25 15.43 -20.52
N SER A 278 -20.08 14.21 -20.01
CA SER A 278 -20.23 13.92 -18.58
C SER A 278 -19.34 12.73 -18.20
N LYS A 279 -18.68 12.81 -17.04
CA LYS A 279 -17.97 11.69 -16.43
C LYS A 279 -18.20 11.66 -14.93
N ASP A 280 -18.46 10.48 -14.40
CA ASP A 280 -18.65 10.27 -12.97
C ASP A 280 -17.33 10.11 -12.24
N PHE A 281 -17.29 10.54 -10.99
CA PHE A 281 -16.16 10.37 -10.09
C PHE A 281 -16.63 10.21 -8.64
N GLU A 282 -15.76 9.68 -7.81
CA GLU A 282 -16.00 9.46 -6.38
C GLU A 282 -14.87 10.08 -5.55
N ILE A 283 -15.23 10.61 -4.37
CA ILE A 283 -14.30 11.19 -3.41
C ILE A 283 -14.26 10.36 -2.15
#